data_657ce8256296f62dd706074175841a3f
#
_entry.id   657ce8256296f62dd706074175841a3f
#
_cell.length_a   1.000
_cell.length_b   1.000
_cell.length_c   1.000
_cell.angle_alpha   90.00
_cell.angle_beta   90.00
_cell.angle_gamma   90.00
#
_symmetry.space_group_name_H-M   'P 1'
#
loop_
_entity.id
_entity.type
_entity.pdbx_description
1 polymer ?
#
loop_
_entity_poly.entity_id
_entity_poly.type
_entity_poly.pdbx_seq_one_letter_code
_entity_poly.pdbx_strand_id
1 'polypeptide(L)'
;MILEVNMTHFNPDMLSIARNFRGLSQTELIAGMGQSITQASLSKIESGDLKPSDEVIQNLSNALHFPIRFFEHIEKLNALPISLHAYRKKSSTTAKALSRMNAEMMLKMGHVQTLELLTNVPKRKNSLPTFKIGIDVNTPQEAAKKLRSLWTLGNEPLENLTATVEDAGV
;
A
#
# COMPACT_ATOMS: atom_id res chain seq x y z
N MET A 1 13.60 0.75 -33.50
CA MET A 1 12.13 0.66 -33.59
C MET A 1 11.61 0.86 -32.19
N ILE A 2 11.29 2.11 -31.84
CA ILE A 2 10.72 2.46 -30.53
C ILE A 2 9.27 2.00 -30.62
N LEU A 3 8.89 0.99 -29.84
CA LEU A 3 7.49 0.60 -29.67
C LEU A 3 6.77 1.82 -29.07
N GLU A 4 5.93 2.50 -29.85
CA GLU A 4 4.98 3.46 -29.32
C GLU A 4 4.10 2.72 -28.31
N VAL A 5 4.38 2.94 -27.05
CA VAL A 5 3.55 2.44 -25.94
C VAL A 5 2.35 3.39 -25.88
N ASN A 6 1.29 3.03 -26.59
CA ASN A 6 0.03 3.76 -26.55
C ASN A 6 -0.60 3.56 -25.18
N MET A 7 -0.34 4.49 -24.23
CA MET A 7 -0.91 4.43 -22.89
C MET A 7 -2.41 4.71 -22.94
N THR A 8 -3.21 3.72 -22.59
CA THR A 8 -4.67 3.84 -22.55
C THR A 8 -5.18 4.54 -21.28
N HIS A 9 -4.44 4.43 -20.19
CA HIS A 9 -4.83 5.00 -18.89
C HIS A 9 -3.60 5.37 -18.07
N PHE A 10 -3.63 6.55 -17.42
CA PHE A 10 -2.63 6.96 -16.44
C PHE A 10 -3.25 7.04 -15.06
N ASN A 11 -2.63 6.39 -14.07
CA ASN A 11 -3.08 6.39 -12.68
C ASN A 11 -2.23 7.36 -11.83
N PRO A 12 -2.79 8.50 -11.40
CA PRO A 12 -2.11 9.49 -10.58
C PRO A 12 -1.62 8.95 -9.23
N ASP A 13 -2.37 8.02 -8.63
CA ASP A 13 -2.01 7.42 -7.35
C ASP A 13 -0.68 6.66 -7.46
N MET A 14 -0.45 5.97 -8.59
CA MET A 14 0.80 5.25 -8.84
C MET A 14 2.00 6.20 -8.98
N LEU A 15 1.80 7.40 -9.53
CA LEU A 15 2.84 8.43 -9.56
C LEU A 15 3.22 8.89 -8.14
N SER A 16 2.23 9.20 -7.33
CA SER A 16 2.44 9.61 -5.93
C SER A 16 3.14 8.50 -5.12
N ILE A 17 2.75 7.24 -5.32
CA ILE A 17 3.38 6.07 -4.70
C ILE A 17 4.84 5.95 -5.14
N ALA A 18 5.14 6.01 -6.45
CA ALA A 18 6.49 5.90 -6.98
C ALA A 18 7.41 7.00 -6.44
N ARG A 19 6.94 8.25 -6.43
CA ARG A 19 7.69 9.38 -5.88
C ARG A 19 7.97 9.22 -4.39
N ASN A 20 6.96 8.88 -3.60
CA ASN A 20 7.10 8.66 -2.16
C ASN A 20 8.02 7.47 -1.87
N PHE A 21 7.94 6.39 -2.64
CA PHE A 21 8.84 5.24 -2.52
C PHE A 21 10.31 5.63 -2.72
N ARG A 22 10.59 6.52 -3.70
CA ARG A 22 11.94 7.10 -3.89
C ARG A 22 12.30 8.12 -2.82
N GLY A 23 11.36 8.50 -1.96
CA GLY A 23 11.56 9.52 -0.93
C GLY A 23 11.78 10.91 -1.52
N LEU A 24 11.22 11.21 -2.68
CA LEU A 24 11.37 12.49 -3.36
C LEU A 24 10.19 13.41 -3.06
N SER A 25 10.47 14.69 -2.81
CA SER A 25 9.48 15.76 -2.92
C SER A 25 9.14 16.03 -4.39
N GLN A 26 8.05 16.74 -4.65
CA GLN A 26 7.70 17.17 -6.01
C GLN A 26 8.83 17.98 -6.65
N THR A 27 9.45 18.88 -5.88
CA THR A 27 10.55 19.75 -6.34
C THR A 27 11.80 18.92 -6.69
N GLU A 28 12.18 17.94 -5.85
CA GLU A 28 13.29 17.04 -6.11
C GLU A 28 13.07 16.19 -7.37
N LEU A 29 11.82 15.70 -7.57
CA LEU A 29 11.47 14.94 -8.77
C LEU A 29 11.63 15.80 -10.05
N ILE A 30 11.08 17.02 -10.04
CA ILE A 30 11.18 17.95 -11.18
C ILE A 30 12.63 18.27 -11.50
N ALA A 31 13.46 18.51 -10.50
CA ALA A 31 14.90 18.72 -10.70
C ALA A 31 15.56 17.50 -11.38
N GLY A 32 15.20 16.30 -10.98
CA GLY A 32 15.67 15.05 -11.60
C GLY A 32 15.17 14.83 -13.05
N MET A 33 14.05 15.47 -13.43
CA MET A 33 13.50 15.45 -14.78
C MET A 33 14.04 16.57 -15.68
N GLY A 34 15.07 17.34 -15.26
CA GLY A 34 15.59 18.46 -16.01
C GLY A 34 14.60 19.63 -16.14
N GLN A 35 13.69 19.79 -15.18
CA GLN A 35 12.67 20.84 -15.14
C GLN A 35 11.74 20.85 -16.37
N SER A 36 11.45 19.68 -16.93
CA SER A 36 10.57 19.53 -18.10
C SER A 36 9.12 19.95 -17.83
N ILE A 37 8.70 19.99 -16.56
CA ILE A 37 7.38 20.48 -16.11
C ILE A 37 7.50 21.34 -14.86
N THR A 38 6.46 22.12 -14.56
CA THR A 38 6.39 22.94 -13.35
C THR A 38 5.88 22.13 -12.16
N GLN A 39 6.13 22.61 -10.93
CA GLN A 39 5.55 21.99 -9.71
C GLN A 39 4.03 22.03 -9.74
N ALA A 40 3.43 23.11 -10.21
CA ALA A 40 1.99 23.22 -10.34
C ALA A 40 1.40 22.17 -11.29
N SER A 41 2.11 21.90 -12.41
CA SER A 41 1.71 20.85 -13.35
C SER A 41 1.85 19.46 -12.74
N LEU A 42 2.95 19.17 -12.04
CA LEU A 42 3.14 17.88 -11.36
C LEU A 42 2.08 17.65 -10.29
N SER A 43 1.75 18.69 -9.49
CA SER A 43 0.69 18.62 -8.48
C SER A 43 -0.66 18.28 -9.10
N LYS A 44 -1.02 18.91 -10.23
CA LYS A 44 -2.26 18.62 -10.97
C LYS A 44 -2.27 17.22 -11.59
N ILE A 45 -1.12 16.71 -12.01
CA ILE A 45 -1.01 15.32 -12.49
C ILE A 45 -1.22 14.35 -11.35
N GLU A 46 -0.63 14.60 -10.16
CA GLU A 46 -0.81 13.75 -8.98
C GLU A 46 -2.22 13.79 -8.39
N SER A 47 -2.96 14.91 -8.55
CA SER A 47 -4.37 15.00 -8.15
C SER A 47 -5.35 14.43 -9.19
N GLY A 48 -4.87 14.13 -10.40
CA GLY A 48 -5.70 13.66 -11.52
C GLY A 48 -6.39 14.78 -12.31
N ASP A 49 -6.10 16.06 -12.00
CA ASP A 49 -6.69 17.23 -12.67
C ASP A 49 -6.03 17.52 -14.02
N LEU A 50 -4.86 16.94 -14.29
CA LEU A 50 -4.13 17.10 -15.53
C LEU A 50 -3.61 15.74 -16.03
N LYS A 51 -3.95 15.40 -17.28
CA LYS A 51 -3.38 14.22 -17.92
C LYS A 51 -1.98 14.57 -18.46
N PRO A 52 -0.93 13.78 -18.07
CA PRO A 52 0.42 13.99 -18.60
C PRO A 52 0.51 13.58 -20.08
N SER A 53 1.42 14.22 -20.85
CA SER A 53 1.77 13.77 -22.18
C SER A 53 2.69 12.54 -22.13
N ASP A 54 2.78 11.80 -23.23
CA ASP A 54 3.63 10.60 -23.31
C ASP A 54 5.11 10.93 -23.02
N GLU A 55 5.58 12.10 -23.43
CA GLU A 55 6.92 12.60 -23.12
C GLU A 55 7.11 12.80 -21.61
N VAL A 56 6.13 13.39 -20.93
CA VAL A 56 6.16 13.59 -19.48
C VAL A 56 6.16 12.24 -18.75
N ILE A 57 5.37 11.28 -19.22
CA ILE A 57 5.32 9.94 -18.65
C ILE A 57 6.67 9.23 -18.82
N GLN A 58 7.30 9.36 -19.98
CA GLN A 58 8.64 8.80 -20.21
C GLN A 58 9.68 9.42 -19.26
N ASN A 59 9.63 10.75 -19.07
CA ASN A 59 10.52 11.46 -18.15
C ASN A 59 10.29 11.03 -16.70
N LEU A 60 9.04 10.85 -16.28
CA LEU A 60 8.67 10.31 -14.95
C LEU A 60 9.18 8.88 -14.77
N SER A 61 9.00 8.02 -15.78
CA SER A 61 9.49 6.65 -15.78
C SER A 61 11.01 6.59 -15.57
N ASN A 62 11.75 7.41 -16.31
CA ASN A 62 13.21 7.49 -16.22
C ASN A 62 13.68 8.03 -14.87
N ALA A 63 13.08 9.14 -14.39
CA ALA A 63 13.47 9.79 -13.14
C ALA A 63 13.15 8.94 -11.90
N LEU A 64 12.04 8.22 -11.94
CA LEU A 64 11.58 7.37 -10.83
C LEU A 64 12.10 5.93 -10.91
N HIS A 65 12.68 5.53 -12.05
CA HIS A 65 13.10 4.15 -12.33
C HIS A 65 11.97 3.14 -12.13
N PHE A 66 10.81 3.45 -12.70
CA PHE A 66 9.66 2.55 -12.81
C PHE A 66 9.29 2.40 -14.28
N PRO A 67 8.90 1.21 -14.75
CA PRO A 67 8.45 1.02 -16.13
C PRO A 67 7.17 1.82 -16.38
N ILE A 68 6.93 2.26 -17.61
CA ILE A 68 5.74 3.04 -17.99
C ILE A 68 4.45 2.32 -17.57
N ARG A 69 4.38 1.00 -17.77
CA ARG A 69 3.23 0.17 -17.39
C ARG A 69 2.89 0.22 -15.90
N PHE A 70 3.84 0.60 -15.05
CA PHE A 70 3.57 0.80 -13.63
C PHE A 70 2.52 1.89 -13.40
N PHE A 71 2.53 2.94 -14.24
CA PHE A 71 1.58 4.05 -14.15
C PHE A 71 0.22 3.76 -14.80
N GLU A 72 0.06 2.60 -15.45
CA GLU A 72 -1.21 2.14 -16.04
C GLU A 72 -2.03 1.26 -15.09
N HIS A 73 -1.51 0.95 -13.91
CA HIS A 73 -2.17 0.05 -12.98
C HIS A 73 -3.56 0.58 -12.59
N ILE A 74 -4.60 -0.16 -12.98
CA ILE A 74 -6.01 0.29 -12.89
C ILE A 74 -6.56 0.09 -11.47
N GLU A 75 -6.09 -0.93 -10.77
CA GLU A 75 -6.56 -1.23 -9.43
C GLU A 75 -6.08 -0.16 -8.46
N LYS A 76 -7.02 0.50 -7.78
CA LYS A 76 -6.66 1.27 -6.60
C LYS A 76 -6.03 0.28 -5.64
N LEU A 77 -4.72 0.38 -5.46
CA LEU A 77 -4.08 -0.24 -4.32
C LEU A 77 -4.86 0.31 -3.12
N ASN A 78 -5.71 -0.53 -2.51
CA ASN A 78 -6.52 -0.12 -1.37
C ASN A 78 -5.57 0.37 -0.29
N ALA A 79 -5.28 1.68 -0.34
CA ALA A 79 -4.48 2.33 0.66
C ALA A 79 -5.22 2.16 1.97
N LEU A 80 -4.77 1.21 2.78
CA LEU A 80 -5.18 1.22 4.18
C LEU A 80 -4.82 2.61 4.71
N PRO A 81 -5.77 3.32 5.32
CA PRO A 81 -5.47 4.60 5.94
C PRO A 81 -4.20 4.48 6.79
N ILE A 82 -3.31 5.47 6.74
CA ILE A 82 -2.05 5.47 7.52
C ILE A 82 -2.32 5.18 9.01
N SER A 83 -3.50 5.55 9.51
CA SER A 83 -4.00 5.24 10.85
C SER A 83 -4.21 3.75 11.12
N LEU A 84 -4.40 2.91 10.11
CA LEU A 84 -4.56 1.46 10.25
C LEU A 84 -3.22 0.71 10.16
N HIS A 85 -2.16 1.38 9.71
CA HIS A 85 -0.83 0.80 9.79
C HIS A 85 -0.36 0.93 11.24
N ALA A 86 -0.34 -0.19 11.96
CA ALA A 86 0.10 -0.28 13.34
C ALA A 86 1.62 -0.07 13.48
N TYR A 87 2.10 1.10 13.04
CA TYR A 87 3.49 1.46 13.23
C TYR A 87 3.74 1.84 14.70
N ARG A 88 4.69 1.20 15.32
CA ARG A 88 5.30 1.72 16.54
C ARG A 88 6.21 2.91 16.15
N LYS A 89 5.57 4.03 15.82
CA LYS A 89 6.26 5.24 15.38
C LYS A 89 7.15 5.79 16.48
N LYS A 90 8.45 5.97 16.20
CA LYS A 90 9.29 6.84 17.02
C LYS A 90 8.84 8.28 16.83
N SER A 91 8.80 9.07 17.91
CA SER A 91 8.41 10.48 17.88
C SER A 91 9.26 11.32 16.91
N SER A 92 10.51 10.91 16.64
CA SER A 92 11.44 11.55 15.72
C SER A 92 11.27 11.17 14.25
N THR A 93 10.30 10.32 13.87
CA THR A 93 10.11 9.90 12.48
C THR A 93 9.54 11.04 11.66
N THR A 94 10.26 11.46 10.61
CA THR A 94 9.83 12.55 9.73
C THR A 94 8.62 12.16 8.86
N ALA A 95 7.84 13.15 8.41
CA ALA A 95 6.72 12.93 7.48
C ALA A 95 7.19 12.27 6.18
N LYS A 96 8.36 12.67 5.66
CA LYS A 96 9.00 12.09 4.46
C LYS A 96 9.29 10.60 4.64
N ALA A 97 9.84 10.21 5.80
CA ALA A 97 10.12 8.81 6.12
C ALA A 97 8.82 7.98 6.23
N LEU A 98 7.77 8.53 6.85
CA LEU A 98 6.46 7.87 6.94
C LEU A 98 5.83 7.67 5.56
N SER A 99 5.86 8.70 4.69
CA SER A 99 5.34 8.60 3.33
C SER A 99 6.06 7.53 2.52
N ARG A 100 7.40 7.43 2.66
CA ARG A 100 8.20 6.39 2.02
C ARG A 100 7.83 5.00 2.51
N MET A 101 7.74 4.80 3.83
CA MET A 101 7.35 3.51 4.44
C MET A 101 5.96 3.08 3.99
N ASN A 102 5.02 4.03 3.93
CA ASN A 102 3.67 3.78 3.46
C ASN A 102 3.65 3.34 1.98
N ALA A 103 4.37 4.06 1.11
CA ALA A 103 4.49 3.70 -0.30
C ALA A 103 5.11 2.31 -0.49
N GLU A 104 6.16 1.97 0.27
CA GLU A 104 6.78 0.65 0.25
C GLU A 104 5.78 -0.45 0.67
N MET A 105 5.00 -0.22 1.71
CA MET A 105 3.97 -1.17 2.16
C MET A 105 2.89 -1.36 1.10
N MET A 106 2.42 -0.27 0.48
CA MET A 106 1.41 -0.33 -0.59
C MET A 106 1.90 -1.16 -1.78
N LEU A 107 3.16 -0.98 -2.20
CA LEU A 107 3.75 -1.77 -3.28
C LEU A 107 3.84 -3.26 -2.91
N LYS A 108 4.28 -3.58 -1.70
CA LYS A 108 4.32 -4.97 -1.22
C LYS A 108 2.94 -5.62 -1.19
N MET A 109 1.93 -4.89 -0.69
CA MET A 109 0.54 -5.36 -0.68
C MET A 109 0.01 -5.59 -2.09
N GLY A 110 0.28 -4.69 -3.03
CA GLY A 110 -0.09 -4.86 -4.44
C GLY A 110 0.56 -6.09 -5.08
N HIS A 111 1.82 -6.36 -4.77
CA HIS A 111 2.49 -7.57 -5.24
C HIS A 111 1.85 -8.83 -4.66
N VAL A 112 1.52 -8.87 -3.37
CA VAL A 112 0.84 -10.00 -2.74
C VAL A 112 -0.53 -10.22 -3.39
N GLN A 113 -1.33 -9.18 -3.57
CA GLN A 113 -2.65 -9.26 -4.24
C GLN A 113 -2.52 -9.81 -5.66
N THR A 114 -1.51 -9.35 -6.41
CA THR A 114 -1.25 -9.86 -7.76
C THR A 114 -0.87 -11.35 -7.73
N LEU A 115 -0.03 -11.76 -6.79
CA LEU A 115 0.33 -13.18 -6.62
C LEU A 115 -0.89 -14.02 -6.22
N GLU A 116 -1.76 -13.53 -5.34
CA GLU A 116 -3.00 -14.23 -4.96
C GLU A 116 -3.96 -14.40 -6.16
N LEU A 117 -4.00 -13.44 -7.08
CA LEU A 117 -4.80 -13.54 -8.29
C LEU A 117 -4.21 -14.52 -9.32
N LEU A 118 -2.88 -14.57 -9.44
CA LEU A 118 -2.17 -15.41 -10.41
C LEU A 118 -2.00 -16.86 -9.93
N THR A 119 -1.99 -17.07 -8.62
CA THR A 119 -1.84 -18.37 -8.00
C THR A 119 -3.14 -18.74 -7.32
N ASN A 120 -3.62 -19.96 -7.52
CA ASN A 120 -4.79 -20.49 -6.82
C ASN A 120 -4.46 -20.75 -5.33
N VAL A 121 -3.91 -19.75 -4.64
CA VAL A 121 -3.69 -19.85 -3.19
C VAL A 121 -5.05 -19.99 -2.53
N PRO A 122 -5.29 -21.05 -1.74
CA PRO A 122 -6.56 -21.21 -1.04
C PRO A 122 -6.80 -19.98 -0.17
N LYS A 123 -7.91 -19.29 -0.42
CA LYS A 123 -8.32 -18.20 0.48
C LYS A 123 -8.45 -18.78 1.88
N ARG A 124 -7.74 -18.19 2.84
CA ARG A 124 -7.81 -18.63 4.22
C ARG A 124 -9.24 -18.60 4.70
N LYS A 125 -9.69 -19.68 5.33
CA LYS A 125 -11.09 -19.85 5.76
C LYS A 125 -11.46 -18.98 6.96
N ASN A 126 -10.47 -18.50 7.70
CA ASN A 126 -10.67 -17.81 8.96
C ASN A 126 -10.33 -16.32 8.81
N SER A 127 -11.32 -15.47 8.92
CA SER A 127 -11.11 -14.06 9.17
C SER A 127 -10.92 -13.84 10.68
N LEU A 128 -10.07 -12.88 11.07
CA LEU A 128 -9.98 -12.43 12.45
C LEU A 128 -11.35 -11.87 12.87
N PRO A 129 -12.00 -12.43 13.88
CA PRO A 129 -13.25 -11.90 14.37
C PRO A 129 -13.03 -10.53 15.02
N THR A 130 -13.93 -9.61 14.76
CA THR A 130 -13.93 -8.29 15.38
C THR A 130 -14.99 -8.27 16.48
N PHE A 131 -14.62 -7.89 17.69
CA PHE A 131 -15.55 -7.74 18.82
C PHE A 131 -15.64 -6.27 19.24
N LYS A 132 -16.85 -5.74 19.32
CA LYS A 132 -17.12 -4.41 19.87
C LYS A 132 -17.38 -4.55 21.35
N ILE A 133 -16.52 -3.93 22.18
CA ILE A 133 -16.71 -3.90 23.65
C ILE A 133 -17.96 -3.09 23.97
N GLY A 134 -18.81 -3.62 24.84
CA GLY A 134 -20.11 -3.04 25.20
C GLY A 134 -21.27 -3.45 24.28
N ILE A 135 -21.01 -4.20 23.18
CA ILE A 135 -22.03 -4.74 22.27
C ILE A 135 -21.90 -6.26 22.16
N ASP A 136 -20.76 -6.75 21.65
CA ASP A 136 -20.53 -8.17 21.41
C ASP A 136 -19.96 -8.89 22.65
N VAL A 137 -19.20 -8.16 23.44
CA VAL A 137 -18.55 -8.58 24.69
C VAL A 137 -18.44 -7.38 25.64
N ASN A 138 -18.41 -7.63 26.94
CA ASN A 138 -18.33 -6.54 27.91
C ASN A 138 -16.87 -6.18 28.27
N THR A 139 -15.97 -7.13 28.16
CA THR A 139 -14.56 -6.96 28.56
C THR A 139 -13.60 -7.54 27.53
N PRO A 140 -12.34 -7.06 27.47
CA PRO A 140 -11.30 -7.66 26.64
C PRO A 140 -11.05 -9.14 26.99
N GLN A 141 -11.23 -9.52 28.27
CA GLN A 141 -11.08 -10.89 28.76
C GLN A 141 -12.15 -11.81 28.19
N GLU A 142 -13.40 -11.32 28.08
CA GLU A 142 -14.47 -12.06 27.40
C GLU A 142 -14.20 -12.20 25.90
N ALA A 143 -13.68 -11.16 25.25
CA ALA A 143 -13.26 -11.22 23.85
C ALA A 143 -12.19 -12.30 23.63
N ALA A 144 -11.17 -12.32 24.51
CA ALA A 144 -10.11 -13.32 24.46
C ALA A 144 -10.64 -14.76 24.66
N LYS A 145 -11.55 -14.98 25.63
CA LYS A 145 -12.18 -16.29 25.84
C LYS A 145 -12.98 -16.73 24.62
N LYS A 146 -13.76 -15.80 24.04
CA LYS A 146 -14.57 -16.06 22.85
C LYS A 146 -13.70 -16.41 21.63
N LEU A 147 -12.59 -15.70 21.46
CA LEU A 147 -11.60 -15.98 20.42
C LEU A 147 -10.96 -17.36 20.60
N ARG A 148 -10.52 -17.68 21.80
CA ARG A 148 -9.96 -19.03 22.12
C ARG A 148 -10.94 -20.15 21.82
N SER A 149 -12.23 -19.94 22.15
CA SER A 149 -13.29 -20.90 21.83
C SER A 149 -13.48 -21.05 20.31
N LEU A 150 -13.51 -19.94 19.57
CA LEU A 150 -13.66 -19.95 18.11
C LEU A 150 -12.51 -20.67 17.40
N TRP A 151 -11.29 -20.54 17.92
CA TRP A 151 -10.10 -21.18 17.37
C TRP A 151 -9.80 -22.56 17.99
N THR A 152 -10.66 -23.03 18.88
CA THR A 152 -10.53 -24.33 19.57
C THR A 152 -9.20 -24.47 20.33
N LEU A 153 -8.72 -23.39 20.92
CA LEU A 153 -7.41 -23.34 21.60
C LEU A 153 -7.39 -23.85 23.04
N GLY A 154 -8.54 -24.13 23.63
CA GLY A 154 -8.60 -24.50 25.04
C GLY A 154 -8.19 -23.37 25.99
N ASN A 155 -7.91 -23.73 27.27
CA ASN A 155 -7.50 -22.77 28.30
C ASN A 155 -6.00 -22.79 28.61
N GLU A 156 -5.26 -23.72 28.03
CA GLU A 156 -3.83 -23.90 28.25
C GLU A 156 -3.00 -22.78 27.61
N PRO A 157 -1.79 -22.52 28.10
CA PRO A 157 -0.87 -21.61 27.46
C PRO A 157 -0.62 -22.03 26.01
N LEU A 158 -0.51 -21.03 25.10
CA LEU A 158 -0.18 -21.29 23.70
C LEU A 158 1.33 -21.53 23.56
N GLU A 159 1.71 -22.65 22.97
CA GLU A 159 3.12 -22.98 22.71
C GLU A 159 3.74 -21.99 21.68
N ASN A 160 2.98 -21.63 20.65
CA ASN A 160 3.44 -20.71 19.61
C ASN A 160 2.29 -19.78 19.19
N LEU A 161 2.25 -18.60 19.80
CA LEU A 161 1.26 -17.58 19.48
C LEU A 161 1.35 -17.11 18.03
N THR A 162 2.56 -16.96 17.51
CA THR A 162 2.78 -16.50 16.12
C THR A 162 2.16 -17.46 15.13
N ALA A 163 2.48 -18.75 15.23
CA ALA A 163 1.90 -19.77 14.35
C ALA A 163 0.36 -19.81 14.47
N THR A 164 -0.17 -19.71 15.69
CA THR A 164 -1.63 -19.67 15.91
C THR A 164 -2.30 -18.50 15.20
N VAL A 165 -1.68 -17.33 15.22
CA VAL A 165 -2.20 -16.12 14.57
C VAL A 165 -2.03 -16.20 13.04
N GLU A 166 -0.92 -16.72 12.56
CA GLU A 166 -0.67 -16.98 11.12
C GLU A 166 -1.66 -18.00 10.55
N ASP A 167 -1.97 -19.07 11.29
CA ASP A 167 -2.98 -20.06 10.91
C ASP A 167 -4.40 -19.45 10.83
N ALA A 168 -4.65 -18.43 11.64
CA ALA A 168 -5.91 -17.67 11.61
C ALA A 168 -5.97 -16.63 10.47
N GLY A 169 -4.87 -16.44 9.73
CA GLY A 169 -4.89 -15.58 8.55
C GLY A 169 -4.30 -14.18 8.71
N VAL A 170 -3.48 -13.96 9.73
CA VAL A 170 -2.78 -12.67 9.98
C VAL A 170 -1.39 -12.67 9.35
#